data_7cf36c9f3f286d0095c2dba17731d0d1
#
_entry.id   7cf36c9f3f286d0095c2dba17731d0d1
#
_cell.length_a   1.000
_cell.length_b   1.000
_cell.length_c   1.000
_cell.angle_alpha   90.00
_cell.angle_beta   90.00
_cell.angle_gamma   90.00
#
_symmetry.space_group_name_H-M   'P 1'
#
loop_
_entity.id
_entity.type
_entity.pdbx_description
1 polymer ?
#
loop_
_entity_poly.entity_id
_entity_poly.type
_entity_poly.pdbx_seq_one_letter_code
_entity_poly.pdbx_strand_id
1 'polypeptide(L)'
;PPLLFQATDPALIEAYSRVPHPFGTVIASDVFSSGIIMSDTDFRQFQEYGHGLPGLDMAVVGSSYLYHTRRDVPSYVERGVLQHFGENTLSLIESLCLDAASPLAQIRRRPFQRLLPVYFSIASSYMIVLSPHLFKNIITSLSVLVNFLLSAMNSTEPRTAFVRMAMISTIGIVGNYVAALVAANAVAFVLRCIAPLSWFGHEFYALALFVPPALTAIVGVQRWIHSLPERKRRPYPEY
;
A
#
# COMPACT_ATOMS: atom_id res chain seq x y z
N PRO A 1 -2.73 -15.43 -6.13
CA PRO A 1 -4.06 -15.32 -5.54
C PRO A 1 -4.86 -14.17 -6.17
N PRO A 2 -6.22 -14.23 -6.17
CA PRO A 2 -7.07 -13.13 -6.58
C PRO A 2 -6.99 -12.00 -5.54
N LEU A 3 -6.70 -10.80 -5.98
CA LEU A 3 -6.61 -9.59 -5.16
C LEU A 3 -7.92 -8.81 -5.24
N LEU A 4 -8.48 -8.42 -4.09
CA LEU A 4 -9.48 -7.36 -4.03
C LEU A 4 -8.77 -6.02 -4.23
N PHE A 5 -8.92 -5.40 -5.38
CA PHE A 5 -8.20 -4.18 -5.71
C PHE A 5 -9.11 -2.94 -5.83
N GLN A 6 -10.43 -3.12 -5.95
CA GLN A 6 -11.38 -2.02 -5.86
C GLN A 6 -12.59 -2.42 -5.02
N ALA A 7 -13.05 -1.49 -4.19
CA ALA A 7 -14.25 -1.63 -3.40
C ALA A 7 -14.86 -0.25 -3.15
N THR A 8 -16.19 -0.18 -3.12
CA THR A 8 -16.89 1.11 -2.99
C THR A 8 -17.77 1.22 -1.76
N ASP A 9 -17.95 0.14 -1.02
CA ASP A 9 -18.79 0.14 0.19
C ASP A 9 -18.13 -0.61 1.35
N PRO A 10 -18.11 -0.03 2.55
CA PRO A 10 -17.54 -0.65 3.74
C PRO A 10 -18.15 -1.99 4.11
N ALA A 11 -19.47 -2.16 3.91
CA ALA A 11 -20.16 -3.40 4.26
C ALA A 11 -19.78 -4.54 3.31
N LEU A 12 -19.48 -4.24 2.06
CA LEU A 12 -18.94 -5.22 1.10
C LEU A 12 -17.52 -5.62 1.44
N ILE A 13 -16.67 -4.66 1.86
CA ILE A 13 -15.31 -4.95 2.33
C ILE A 13 -15.37 -5.85 3.56
N GLU A 14 -16.30 -5.58 4.49
CA GLU A 14 -16.48 -6.42 5.66
C GLU A 14 -17.00 -7.82 5.31
N ALA A 15 -17.91 -7.95 4.34
CA ALA A 15 -18.33 -9.25 3.84
C ALA A 15 -17.17 -10.01 3.21
N TYR A 16 -16.38 -9.35 2.38
CA TYR A 16 -15.19 -9.97 1.77
C TYR A 16 -14.12 -10.36 2.80
N SER A 17 -14.00 -9.65 3.90
CA SER A 17 -13.03 -10.01 4.96
C SER A 17 -13.30 -11.37 5.61
N ARG A 18 -14.51 -11.92 5.42
CA ARG A 18 -14.96 -13.19 6.00
C ARG A 18 -14.89 -14.38 5.04
N VAL A 19 -14.49 -14.17 3.78
CA VAL A 19 -14.31 -15.27 2.83
C VAL A 19 -13.17 -16.18 3.26
N PRO A 20 -13.08 -17.43 2.78
CA PRO A 20 -12.07 -18.40 3.22
C PRO A 20 -10.62 -17.91 3.06
N HIS A 21 -10.33 -17.17 2.00
CA HIS A 21 -8.99 -16.75 1.64
C HIS A 21 -8.96 -15.26 1.24
N PRO A 22 -9.22 -14.34 2.18
CA PRO A 22 -9.30 -12.92 1.86
C PRO A 22 -7.92 -12.38 1.46
N PHE A 23 -7.84 -11.79 0.28
CA PHE A 23 -6.61 -11.19 -0.22
C PHE A 23 -6.89 -9.81 -0.80
N GLY A 24 -6.41 -8.76 -0.14
CA GLY A 24 -6.68 -7.39 -0.53
C GLY A 24 -5.90 -6.38 0.29
N THR A 25 -5.78 -5.18 -0.25
CA THR A 25 -5.16 -4.04 0.43
C THR A 25 -5.76 -2.74 -0.10
N VAL A 26 -6.01 -1.81 0.79
CA VAL A 26 -6.49 -0.47 0.42
C VAL A 26 -5.52 0.26 -0.51
N ILE A 27 -4.21 -0.04 -0.42
CA ILE A 27 -3.20 0.55 -1.31
C ILE A 27 -3.50 0.21 -2.78
N ALA A 28 -3.93 -1.01 -3.08
CA ALA A 28 -4.31 -1.38 -4.44
C ALA A 28 -5.50 -0.53 -4.93
N SER A 29 -6.51 -0.33 -4.10
CA SER A 29 -7.65 0.53 -4.40
C SER A 29 -7.23 1.99 -4.65
N ASP A 30 -6.34 2.52 -3.81
CA ASP A 30 -5.82 3.89 -3.96
C ASP A 30 -5.00 4.07 -5.25
N VAL A 31 -4.19 3.08 -5.61
CA VAL A 31 -3.39 3.09 -6.84
C VAL A 31 -4.29 3.10 -8.08
N PHE A 32 -5.34 2.27 -8.11
CA PHE A 32 -6.31 2.27 -9.21
C PHE A 32 -7.11 3.57 -9.28
N SER A 33 -7.63 4.05 -8.15
CA SER A 33 -8.41 5.29 -8.10
C SER A 33 -7.58 6.54 -8.40
N SER A 34 -6.27 6.51 -8.21
CA SER A 34 -5.35 7.62 -8.52
C SER A 34 -5.14 7.85 -10.02
N GLY A 35 -5.51 6.90 -10.88
CA GLY A 35 -5.27 6.95 -12.32
C GLY A 35 -3.81 6.67 -12.73
N ILE A 36 -2.95 6.25 -11.80
CA ILE A 36 -1.57 5.80 -12.13
C ILE A 36 -1.60 4.58 -13.04
N ILE A 37 -2.54 3.67 -12.79
CA ILE A 37 -2.79 2.53 -13.66
C ILE A 37 -3.89 2.94 -14.65
N MET A 38 -3.53 3.03 -15.93
CA MET A 38 -4.44 3.37 -17.00
C MET A 38 -5.19 2.13 -17.56
N SER A 39 -5.36 1.12 -16.74
CA SER A 39 -6.15 -0.08 -17.05
C SER A 39 -7.38 -0.09 -16.17
N ASP A 40 -8.47 -0.55 -16.72
CA ASP A 40 -9.74 -0.59 -16.02
C ASP A 40 -10.43 -1.93 -16.26
N THR A 41 -11.45 -2.22 -15.46
CA THR A 41 -12.30 -3.39 -15.59
C THR A 41 -13.74 -2.95 -15.86
N ASP A 42 -14.61 -3.91 -16.11
CA ASP A 42 -16.06 -3.68 -16.26
C ASP A 42 -16.67 -3.03 -15.00
N PHE A 43 -15.98 -3.11 -13.85
CA PHE A 43 -16.37 -2.45 -12.61
C PHE A 43 -16.61 -0.95 -12.80
N ARG A 44 -15.77 -0.28 -13.57
CA ARG A 44 -15.94 1.13 -13.91
C ARG A 44 -17.27 1.39 -14.61
N GLN A 45 -17.67 0.52 -15.53
CA GLN A 45 -18.93 0.66 -16.24
C GLN A 45 -20.11 0.63 -15.28
N PHE A 46 -20.08 -0.27 -14.30
CA PHE A 46 -21.11 -0.33 -13.24
C PHE A 46 -21.09 0.90 -12.34
N GLN A 47 -19.91 1.48 -12.08
CA GLN A 47 -19.80 2.72 -11.30
C GLN A 47 -20.33 3.94 -12.07
N GLU A 48 -19.93 4.12 -13.32
CA GLU A 48 -20.28 5.29 -14.13
C GLU A 48 -21.74 5.26 -14.58
N TYR A 49 -22.20 4.15 -15.14
CA TYR A 49 -23.55 4.03 -15.70
C TYR A 49 -24.56 3.45 -14.70
N GLY A 50 -24.11 2.78 -13.67
CA GLY A 50 -24.95 2.26 -12.58
C GLY A 50 -25.22 3.27 -11.46
N HIS A 51 -24.95 4.55 -11.68
CA HIS A 51 -25.14 5.61 -10.68
C HIS A 51 -24.41 5.33 -9.35
N GLY A 52 -23.19 4.80 -9.42
CA GLY A 52 -22.38 4.50 -8.23
C GLY A 52 -22.84 3.24 -7.50
N LEU A 53 -23.22 2.20 -8.23
CA LEU A 53 -23.57 0.91 -7.63
C LEU A 53 -22.44 0.42 -6.72
N PRO A 54 -22.74 0.03 -5.49
CA PRO A 54 -21.73 -0.58 -4.60
C PRO A 54 -21.24 -1.90 -5.19
N GLY A 55 -19.93 -2.10 -5.14
CA GLY A 55 -19.34 -3.29 -5.72
C GLY A 55 -17.96 -3.60 -5.17
N LEU A 56 -17.49 -4.79 -5.51
CA LEU A 56 -16.15 -5.30 -5.27
C LEU A 56 -15.56 -5.73 -6.60
N ASP A 57 -14.29 -5.40 -6.81
CA ASP A 57 -13.56 -5.80 -8.00
C ASP A 57 -12.34 -6.64 -7.62
N MET A 58 -12.27 -7.84 -8.16
CA MET A 58 -11.23 -8.82 -7.85
C MET A 58 -10.57 -9.31 -9.13
N ALA A 59 -9.24 -9.34 -9.13
CA ALA A 59 -8.47 -9.87 -10.25
C ALA A 59 -7.29 -10.71 -9.79
N VAL A 60 -6.88 -11.63 -10.66
CA VAL A 60 -5.63 -12.37 -10.50
C VAL A 60 -4.48 -11.47 -10.91
N VAL A 61 -3.62 -11.11 -9.95
CA VAL A 61 -2.49 -10.19 -10.17
C VAL A 61 -1.15 -10.91 -10.39
N GLY A 62 -1.07 -12.19 -10.02
CA GLY A 62 0.12 -13.01 -10.30
C GLY A 62 0.32 -13.17 -11.81
N SER A 63 1.58 -13.11 -12.25
CA SER A 63 1.93 -13.22 -13.67
C SER A 63 1.23 -12.20 -14.59
N SER A 64 0.95 -11.00 -14.07
CA SER A 64 0.21 -9.94 -14.78
C SER A 64 0.84 -9.51 -16.12
N TYR A 65 2.13 -9.80 -16.32
CA TYR A 65 2.82 -9.58 -17.61
C TYR A 65 2.26 -10.43 -18.77
N LEU A 66 1.50 -11.48 -18.47
CA LEU A 66 0.83 -12.31 -19.48
C LEU A 66 -0.50 -11.70 -19.94
N TYR A 67 -1.10 -10.87 -19.09
CA TYR A 67 -2.42 -10.29 -19.32
C TYR A 67 -2.49 -9.52 -20.65
N HIS A 68 -3.53 -9.77 -21.43
CA HIS A 68 -3.74 -9.23 -22.79
C HIS A 68 -2.64 -9.61 -23.80
N THR A 69 -1.91 -10.67 -23.58
CA THR A 69 -0.93 -11.20 -24.53
C THR A 69 -1.37 -12.56 -25.10
N ARG A 70 -0.72 -13.01 -26.18
CA ARG A 70 -0.95 -14.37 -26.74
C ARG A 70 -0.51 -15.48 -25.80
N ARG A 71 0.18 -15.15 -24.70
CA ARG A 71 0.65 -16.09 -23.67
C ARG A 71 -0.34 -16.21 -22.51
N ASP A 72 -1.42 -15.45 -22.53
CA ASP A 72 -2.49 -15.59 -21.53
C ASP A 72 -3.36 -16.81 -21.90
N VAL A 73 -2.84 -17.97 -21.54
CA VAL A 73 -3.44 -19.27 -21.84
C VAL A 73 -3.53 -20.11 -20.55
N PRO A 74 -4.47 -21.06 -20.47
CA PRO A 74 -4.72 -21.84 -19.26
C PRO A 74 -3.50 -22.55 -18.66
N SER A 75 -2.51 -22.93 -19.50
CA SER A 75 -1.28 -23.59 -19.06
C SER A 75 -0.39 -22.71 -18.16
N TYR A 76 -0.56 -21.40 -18.17
CA TYR A 76 0.17 -20.45 -17.30
C TYR A 76 -0.61 -20.06 -16.04
N VAL A 77 -1.86 -20.51 -15.90
CA VAL A 77 -2.62 -20.30 -14.68
C VAL A 77 -2.04 -21.21 -13.58
N GLU A 78 -1.61 -20.61 -12.49
CA GLU A 78 -1.07 -21.33 -11.34
C GLU A 78 -2.14 -22.26 -10.73
N ARG A 79 -1.71 -23.42 -10.27
CA ARG A 79 -2.60 -24.37 -9.60
C ARG A 79 -3.18 -23.75 -8.33
N GLY A 80 -4.48 -23.92 -8.12
CA GLY A 80 -5.20 -23.41 -6.96
C GLY A 80 -5.74 -21.98 -7.12
N VAL A 81 -5.32 -21.20 -8.11
CA VAL A 81 -5.85 -19.85 -8.33
C VAL A 81 -7.35 -19.87 -8.63
N LEU A 82 -7.79 -20.76 -9.51
CA LEU A 82 -9.20 -20.90 -9.84
C LEU A 82 -10.03 -21.37 -8.65
N GLN A 83 -9.50 -22.30 -7.85
CA GLN A 83 -10.13 -22.78 -6.63
C GLN A 83 -10.28 -21.65 -5.60
N HIS A 84 -9.21 -20.94 -5.34
CA HIS A 84 -9.20 -19.79 -4.43
C HIS A 84 -10.24 -18.72 -4.85
N PHE A 85 -10.26 -18.39 -6.15
CA PHE A 85 -11.22 -17.42 -6.69
C PHE A 85 -12.66 -17.92 -6.51
N GLY A 86 -12.91 -19.19 -6.84
CA GLY A 86 -14.22 -19.81 -6.73
C GLY A 86 -14.73 -19.90 -5.30
N GLU A 87 -13.90 -20.33 -4.34
CA GLU A 87 -14.26 -20.42 -2.93
C GLU A 87 -14.60 -19.05 -2.35
N ASN A 88 -13.78 -18.03 -2.62
CA ASN A 88 -14.05 -16.68 -2.16
C ASN A 88 -15.35 -16.12 -2.78
N THR A 89 -15.53 -16.31 -4.09
CA THR A 89 -16.71 -15.80 -4.79
C THR A 89 -17.98 -16.49 -4.30
N LEU A 90 -17.96 -17.81 -4.15
CA LEU A 90 -19.11 -18.57 -3.65
C LEU A 90 -19.48 -18.15 -2.24
N SER A 91 -18.50 -18.10 -1.33
CA SER A 91 -18.75 -17.67 0.06
C SER A 91 -19.28 -16.23 0.13
N LEU A 92 -18.77 -15.34 -0.74
CA LEU A 92 -19.26 -13.97 -0.83
C LEU A 92 -20.73 -13.92 -1.31
N ILE A 93 -21.07 -14.68 -2.37
CA ILE A 93 -22.44 -14.75 -2.89
C ILE A 93 -23.38 -15.34 -1.83
N GLU A 94 -22.99 -16.38 -1.13
CA GLU A 94 -23.77 -16.95 -0.02
C GLU A 94 -24.04 -15.91 1.08
N SER A 95 -22.99 -15.19 1.51
CA SER A 95 -23.13 -14.13 2.50
C SER A 95 -24.03 -12.98 2.03
N LEU A 96 -23.97 -12.61 0.76
CA LEU A 96 -24.75 -11.50 0.22
C LEU A 96 -26.21 -11.87 -0.09
N CYS A 97 -26.46 -13.10 -0.54
CA CYS A 97 -27.75 -13.50 -1.05
C CYS A 97 -28.58 -14.34 -0.07
N LEU A 98 -27.93 -15.16 0.75
CA LEU A 98 -28.60 -16.16 1.59
C LEU A 98 -28.60 -15.79 3.08
N ASP A 99 -27.70 -14.94 3.52
CA ASP A 99 -27.66 -14.52 4.92
C ASP A 99 -28.81 -13.55 5.24
N ALA A 100 -29.58 -13.85 6.28
CA ALA A 100 -30.63 -12.97 6.78
C ALA A 100 -30.07 -11.61 7.26
N ALA A 101 -28.81 -11.56 7.66
CA ALA A 101 -28.07 -10.35 8.01
C ALA A 101 -27.31 -9.74 6.82
N SER A 102 -27.68 -10.07 5.60
CA SER A 102 -26.99 -9.62 4.39
C SER A 102 -26.70 -8.11 4.39
N PRO A 103 -25.45 -7.71 4.10
CA PRO A 103 -25.09 -6.30 4.02
C PRO A 103 -25.85 -5.55 2.93
N LEU A 104 -26.37 -6.22 1.89
CA LEU A 104 -27.14 -5.60 0.81
C LEU A 104 -28.35 -4.83 1.32
N ALA A 105 -29.06 -5.36 2.34
CA ALA A 105 -30.18 -4.67 2.95
C ALA A 105 -29.78 -3.37 3.67
N GLN A 106 -28.57 -3.33 4.19
CA GLN A 106 -28.01 -2.15 4.86
C GLN A 106 -27.52 -1.11 3.86
N ILE A 107 -26.84 -1.53 2.80
CA ILE A 107 -26.31 -0.68 1.73
C ILE A 107 -27.44 0.15 1.11
N ARG A 108 -28.56 -0.49 0.80
CA ARG A 108 -29.73 0.18 0.21
C ARG A 108 -30.35 1.28 1.10
N ARG A 109 -30.10 1.24 2.42
CA ARG A 109 -30.68 2.16 3.41
C ARG A 109 -29.72 3.24 3.89
N ARG A 110 -28.42 3.13 3.57
CA ARG A 110 -27.40 4.08 4.05
C ARG A 110 -27.09 5.14 2.99
N PRO A 111 -26.85 6.39 3.42
CA PRO A 111 -26.25 7.36 2.52
C PRO A 111 -24.84 6.90 2.12
N PHE A 112 -24.44 7.22 0.90
CA PHE A 112 -23.12 6.88 0.37
C PHE A 112 -22.01 7.31 1.34
N GLN A 113 -21.24 6.35 1.83
CA GLN A 113 -20.09 6.62 2.70
C GLN A 113 -18.86 6.92 1.85
N ARG A 114 -18.41 8.17 1.88
CA ARG A 114 -17.21 8.61 1.14
C ARG A 114 -15.89 8.07 1.72
N LEU A 115 -15.88 7.66 2.99
CA LEU A 115 -14.68 7.17 3.66
C LEU A 115 -14.72 5.66 3.76
N LEU A 116 -13.86 5.02 2.98
CA LEU A 116 -13.65 3.57 3.05
C LEU A 116 -12.76 3.21 4.25
N PRO A 117 -12.94 2.02 4.84
CA PRO A 117 -12.03 1.52 5.87
C PRO A 117 -10.65 1.24 5.29
N VAL A 118 -9.64 1.31 6.15
CA VAL A 118 -8.31 0.79 5.83
C VAL A 118 -8.33 -0.71 6.00
N TYR A 119 -7.97 -1.46 4.98
CA TYR A 119 -7.95 -2.90 5.03
C TYR A 119 -6.68 -3.48 4.39
N PHE A 120 -6.25 -4.59 4.93
CA PHE A 120 -5.15 -5.38 4.39
C PHE A 120 -5.24 -6.82 4.87
N SER A 121 -4.80 -7.74 4.03
CA SER A 121 -4.76 -9.16 4.36
C SER A 121 -3.39 -9.58 4.91
N ILE A 122 -3.41 -10.58 5.80
CA ILE A 122 -2.23 -11.22 6.36
C ILE A 122 -2.23 -12.67 5.92
N ALA A 123 -1.17 -13.09 5.21
CA ALA A 123 -0.95 -14.44 4.74
C ALA A 123 -2.13 -15.07 3.97
N SER A 124 -2.94 -14.26 3.29
CA SER A 124 -4.17 -14.69 2.57
C SER A 124 -5.13 -15.55 3.41
N SER A 125 -5.11 -15.39 4.73
CA SER A 125 -5.96 -16.14 5.67
C SER A 125 -6.82 -15.22 6.53
N TYR A 126 -6.36 -14.02 6.76
CA TYR A 126 -7.07 -13.03 7.57
C TYR A 126 -7.02 -11.67 6.92
N MET A 127 -8.12 -10.94 6.96
CA MET A 127 -8.17 -9.55 6.56
C MET A 127 -8.50 -8.68 7.77
N ILE A 128 -7.65 -7.70 8.01
CA ILE A 128 -7.88 -6.67 9.02
C ILE A 128 -8.62 -5.52 8.35
N VAL A 129 -9.73 -5.11 8.96
CA VAL A 129 -10.53 -3.97 8.49
C VAL A 129 -10.62 -2.97 9.64
N LEU A 130 -10.06 -1.78 9.43
CA LEU A 130 -10.02 -0.71 10.42
C LEU A 130 -10.92 0.43 9.96
N SER A 131 -11.85 0.86 10.80
CA SER A 131 -12.62 2.05 10.49
C SER A 131 -11.68 3.27 10.32
N PRO A 132 -12.01 4.24 9.46
CA PRO A 132 -11.16 5.42 9.22
C PRO A 132 -10.86 6.19 10.52
N HIS A 133 -11.83 6.25 11.44
CA HIS A 133 -11.65 6.90 12.73
C HIS A 133 -10.66 6.16 13.62
N LEU A 134 -10.78 4.83 13.70
CA LEU A 134 -9.86 4.00 14.49
C LEU A 134 -8.44 4.12 13.95
N PHE A 135 -8.26 4.01 12.64
CA PHE A 135 -6.95 4.16 12.00
C PHE A 135 -6.33 5.53 12.28
N LYS A 136 -7.11 6.61 12.10
CA LYS A 136 -6.68 7.97 12.43
C LYS A 136 -6.26 8.10 13.90
N ASN A 137 -7.04 7.54 14.83
CA ASN A 137 -6.74 7.59 16.26
C ASN A 137 -5.44 6.83 16.59
N ILE A 138 -5.22 5.65 15.99
CA ILE A 138 -3.99 4.88 16.16
C ILE A 138 -2.78 5.71 15.70
N ILE A 139 -2.83 6.27 14.48
CA ILE A 139 -1.73 7.07 13.93
C ILE A 139 -1.48 8.32 14.78
N THR A 140 -2.54 9.02 15.20
CA THR A 140 -2.41 10.19 16.06
C THR A 140 -1.81 9.84 17.41
N SER A 141 -2.27 8.78 18.06
CA SER A 141 -1.73 8.34 19.36
C SER A 141 -0.28 7.92 19.24
N LEU A 142 0.09 7.18 18.19
CA LEU A 142 1.47 6.80 17.93
C LEU A 142 2.35 8.03 17.70
N SER A 143 1.87 8.99 16.92
CA SER A 143 2.59 10.25 16.67
C SER A 143 2.82 11.05 17.95
N VAL A 144 1.79 11.15 18.82
CA VAL A 144 1.91 11.81 20.13
C VAL A 144 2.93 11.08 21.01
N LEU A 145 2.85 9.74 21.07
CA LEU A 145 3.79 8.93 21.85
C LEU A 145 5.25 9.12 21.39
N VAL A 146 5.48 9.07 20.08
CA VAL A 146 6.82 9.28 19.51
C VAL A 146 7.34 10.67 19.85
N ASN A 147 6.51 11.71 19.68
CA ASN A 147 6.90 13.08 20.04
C ASN A 147 7.18 13.23 21.54
N PHE A 148 6.38 12.59 22.40
CA PHE A 148 6.60 12.57 23.84
C PHE A 148 7.93 11.89 24.20
N LEU A 149 8.23 10.72 23.63
CA LEU A 149 9.48 10.00 23.86
C LEU A 149 10.69 10.82 23.39
N LEU A 150 10.61 11.40 22.19
CA LEU A 150 11.67 12.28 21.67
C LEU A 150 11.88 13.50 22.57
N SER A 151 10.82 14.13 23.05
CA SER A 151 10.88 15.25 23.97
C SER A 151 11.49 14.86 25.31
N ALA A 152 11.11 13.72 25.86
CA ALA A 152 11.67 13.20 27.12
C ALA A 152 13.16 12.89 26.99
N MET A 153 13.59 12.31 25.89
CA MET A 153 15.01 12.03 25.61
C MET A 153 15.85 13.30 25.42
N ASN A 154 15.25 14.37 24.91
CA ASN A 154 15.94 15.64 24.60
C ASN A 154 15.65 16.74 25.63
N SER A 155 15.15 16.41 26.81
CA SER A 155 14.74 17.39 27.84
C SER A 155 15.90 18.25 28.36
N THR A 156 17.14 17.83 28.16
CA THR A 156 18.37 18.56 28.57
C THR A 156 18.93 19.47 27.48
N GLU A 157 18.45 19.35 26.24
CA GLU A 157 18.98 20.11 25.10
C GLU A 157 18.23 21.45 24.93
N PRO A 158 18.92 22.53 24.54
CA PRO A 158 18.27 23.80 24.28
C PRO A 158 17.31 23.68 23.08
N ARG A 159 16.19 24.38 23.17
CA ARG A 159 15.10 24.34 22.16
C ARG A 159 15.57 24.57 20.72
N THR A 160 16.61 25.39 20.54
CA THR A 160 17.24 25.66 19.24
C THR A 160 17.97 24.43 18.68
N ALA A 161 18.60 23.62 19.52
CA ALA A 161 19.23 22.38 19.11
C ALA A 161 18.19 21.34 18.69
N PHE A 162 17.08 21.25 19.42
CA PHE A 162 15.96 20.36 19.06
C PHE A 162 15.36 20.72 17.70
N VAL A 163 15.05 22.00 17.47
CA VAL A 163 14.50 22.45 16.16
C VAL A 163 15.47 22.15 15.03
N ARG A 164 16.76 22.40 15.22
CA ARG A 164 17.78 22.10 14.22
C ARG A 164 17.87 20.61 13.91
N MET A 165 17.84 19.76 14.93
CA MET A 165 17.85 18.29 14.76
C MET A 165 16.60 17.80 14.03
N ALA A 166 15.43 18.33 14.37
CA ALA A 166 14.18 18.02 13.70
C ALA A 166 14.22 18.41 12.22
N MET A 167 14.74 19.58 11.89
CA MET A 167 14.92 20.03 10.50
C MET A 167 15.88 19.11 9.72
N ILE A 168 17.04 18.78 10.29
CA ILE A 168 18.02 17.89 9.65
C ILE A 168 17.42 16.50 9.43
N SER A 169 16.69 15.97 10.41
CA SER A 169 16.00 14.69 10.29
C SER A 169 14.94 14.70 9.21
N THR A 170 14.14 15.76 9.13
CA THR A 170 13.11 15.92 8.09
C THR A 170 13.74 15.99 6.69
N ILE A 171 14.79 16.80 6.52
CA ILE A 171 15.53 16.89 5.26
C ILE A 171 16.15 15.52 4.92
N GLY A 172 16.67 14.83 5.93
CA GLY A 172 17.21 13.47 5.76
C GLY A 172 16.16 12.47 5.28
N ILE A 173 14.96 12.48 5.85
CA ILE A 173 13.86 11.60 5.44
C ILE A 173 13.46 11.88 3.99
N VAL A 174 13.26 13.14 3.63
CA VAL A 174 12.92 13.55 2.26
C VAL A 174 14.04 13.17 1.30
N GLY A 175 15.29 13.45 1.67
CA GLY A 175 16.47 13.09 0.87
C GLY A 175 16.60 11.58 0.64
N ASN A 176 16.34 10.77 1.65
CA ASN A 176 16.33 9.31 1.53
C ASN A 176 15.25 8.83 0.56
N TYR A 177 14.06 9.38 0.66
CA TYR A 177 12.95 9.02 -0.22
C TYR A 177 13.27 9.36 -1.68
N VAL A 178 13.74 10.57 -1.93
CA VAL A 178 14.14 11.04 -3.28
C VAL A 178 15.29 10.17 -3.83
N ALA A 179 16.32 9.90 -3.02
CA ALA A 179 17.45 9.09 -3.44
C ALA A 179 17.04 7.65 -3.80
N ALA A 180 16.16 7.04 -3.01
CA ALA A 180 15.61 5.71 -3.27
C ALA A 180 14.82 5.68 -4.59
N LEU A 181 13.97 6.67 -4.84
CA LEU A 181 13.24 6.80 -6.09
C LEU A 181 14.17 6.99 -7.29
N VAL A 182 15.16 7.85 -7.17
CA VAL A 182 16.14 8.09 -8.25
C VAL A 182 16.92 6.82 -8.56
N ALA A 183 17.38 6.09 -7.54
CA ALA A 183 18.11 4.84 -7.72
C ALA A 183 17.25 3.76 -8.39
N ALA A 184 16.00 3.59 -7.95
CA ALA A 184 15.09 2.64 -8.56
C ALA A 184 14.79 2.98 -10.03
N ASN A 185 14.52 4.26 -10.33
CA ASN A 185 14.29 4.72 -11.70
C ASN A 185 15.55 4.60 -12.60
N ALA A 186 16.74 4.81 -12.06
CA ALA A 186 17.98 4.60 -12.79
C ALA A 186 18.16 3.13 -13.20
N VAL A 187 17.89 2.20 -12.28
CA VAL A 187 17.88 0.76 -12.58
C VAL A 187 16.85 0.43 -13.64
N ALA A 188 15.61 0.93 -13.50
CA ALA A 188 14.56 0.72 -14.50
C ALA A 188 14.96 1.24 -15.88
N PHE A 189 15.59 2.40 -15.95
CA PHE A 189 16.09 2.98 -17.20
C PHE A 189 17.16 2.11 -17.85
N VAL A 190 18.14 1.64 -17.06
CA VAL A 190 19.20 0.74 -17.56
C VAL A 190 18.61 -0.56 -18.08
N LEU A 191 17.69 -1.18 -17.31
CA LEU A 191 17.01 -2.40 -17.72
C LEU A 191 16.18 -2.21 -18.99
N ARG A 192 15.52 -1.05 -19.14
CA ARG A 192 14.80 -0.72 -20.37
C ARG A 192 15.71 -0.73 -21.60
N CYS A 193 16.97 -0.31 -21.47
CA CYS A 193 17.94 -0.27 -22.58
C CYS A 193 18.51 -1.65 -22.92
N ILE A 194 18.64 -2.55 -21.92
CA ILE A 194 19.33 -3.85 -22.09
C ILE A 194 18.32 -4.97 -22.31
N ALA A 195 17.33 -5.08 -21.44
CA ALA A 195 16.35 -6.16 -21.42
C ALA A 195 15.00 -5.61 -20.91
N PRO A 196 14.21 -4.96 -21.76
CA PRO A 196 12.94 -4.37 -21.36
C PRO A 196 12.01 -5.43 -20.79
N LEU A 197 11.31 -5.08 -19.69
CA LEU A 197 10.33 -5.92 -18.98
C LEU A 197 10.91 -7.22 -18.38
N SER A 198 12.23 -7.35 -18.27
CA SER A 198 12.85 -8.58 -17.73
C SER A 198 12.46 -8.91 -16.29
N TRP A 199 12.12 -7.91 -15.48
CA TRP A 199 11.70 -8.11 -14.08
C TRP A 199 10.24 -8.56 -13.92
N PHE A 200 9.42 -8.49 -14.97
CA PHE A 200 8.03 -8.93 -14.92
C PHE A 200 7.87 -10.45 -14.94
N GLY A 201 8.92 -11.18 -15.32
CA GLY A 201 8.89 -12.63 -15.38
C GLY A 201 8.80 -13.34 -14.03
N HIS A 202 9.14 -12.65 -12.94
CA HIS A 202 9.09 -13.19 -11.58
C HIS A 202 8.94 -12.06 -10.56
N GLU A 203 8.02 -12.19 -9.60
CA GLU A 203 7.73 -11.18 -8.57
C GLU A 203 8.99 -10.81 -7.75
N PHE A 204 9.82 -11.81 -7.44
CA PHE A 204 11.06 -11.61 -6.69
C PHE A 204 12.13 -10.82 -7.45
N TYR A 205 12.09 -10.78 -8.77
CA TYR A 205 13.06 -10.00 -9.55
C TYR A 205 12.92 -8.51 -9.29
N ALA A 206 11.70 -8.01 -9.12
CA ALA A 206 11.47 -6.63 -8.75
C ALA A 206 12.15 -6.28 -7.42
N LEU A 207 11.99 -7.13 -6.39
CA LEU A 207 12.65 -6.93 -5.11
C LEU A 207 14.17 -6.99 -5.22
N ALA A 208 14.71 -8.01 -5.91
CA ALA A 208 16.15 -8.19 -6.05
C ALA A 208 16.83 -7.08 -6.84
N LEU A 209 16.14 -6.51 -7.84
CA LEU A 209 16.73 -5.48 -8.73
C LEU A 209 16.59 -4.06 -8.15
N PHE A 210 15.50 -3.74 -7.48
CA PHE A 210 15.21 -2.37 -7.06
C PHE A 210 15.52 -2.09 -5.58
N VAL A 211 15.38 -3.07 -4.70
CA VAL A 211 15.59 -2.85 -3.26
C VAL A 211 17.07 -2.58 -2.91
N PRO A 212 18.05 -3.37 -3.37
CA PRO A 212 19.44 -3.11 -3.00
C PRO A 212 19.97 -1.73 -3.46
N PRO A 213 19.74 -1.26 -4.70
CA PRO A 213 20.13 0.08 -5.13
C PRO A 213 19.45 1.18 -4.32
N ALA A 214 18.15 1.02 -4.02
CA ALA A 214 17.41 1.98 -3.18
C ALA A 214 18.00 2.07 -1.77
N LEU A 215 18.27 0.92 -1.13
CA LEU A 215 18.92 0.89 0.19
C LEU A 215 20.33 1.49 0.16
N THR A 216 21.11 1.21 -0.88
CA THR A 216 22.44 1.79 -1.05
C THR A 216 22.38 3.31 -1.17
N ALA A 217 21.41 3.84 -1.90
CA ALA A 217 21.19 5.28 -2.04
C ALA A 217 20.80 5.91 -0.71
N ILE A 218 19.92 5.28 0.07
CA ILE A 218 19.51 5.72 1.42
C ILE A 218 20.75 5.78 2.34
N VAL A 219 21.54 4.71 2.38
CA VAL A 219 22.78 4.66 3.19
C VAL A 219 23.77 5.75 2.74
N GLY A 220 23.87 6.01 1.43
CA GLY A 220 24.69 7.09 0.87
C GLY A 220 24.26 8.47 1.39
N VAL A 221 22.97 8.76 1.38
CA VAL A 221 22.41 10.02 1.91
C VAL A 221 22.70 10.14 3.41
N GLN A 222 22.49 9.08 4.18
CA GLN A 222 22.75 9.09 5.62
C GLN A 222 24.23 9.33 5.91
N ARG A 223 25.13 8.66 5.21
CA ARG A 223 26.58 8.90 5.33
C ARG A 223 26.94 10.34 5.00
N TRP A 224 26.37 10.88 3.94
CA TRP A 224 26.60 12.26 3.55
C TRP A 224 26.12 13.24 4.61
N ILE A 225 24.92 13.05 5.17
CA ILE A 225 24.40 13.88 6.28
C ILE A 225 25.32 13.82 7.51
N HIS A 226 25.81 12.62 7.84
CA HIS A 226 26.74 12.45 8.96
C HIS A 226 28.13 13.01 8.70
N SER A 227 28.55 13.11 7.45
CA SER A 227 29.84 13.71 7.06
C SER A 227 29.80 15.22 7.00
N LEU A 228 28.60 15.84 7.00
CA LEU A 228 28.50 17.29 7.11
C LEU A 228 29.16 17.73 8.41
N PRO A 229 30.20 18.63 8.36
CA PRO A 229 30.94 18.99 9.54
C PRO A 229 29.94 19.50 10.57
N GLU A 230 29.93 18.84 11.74
CA GLU A 230 29.39 19.45 12.96
C GLU A 230 30.13 20.78 13.05
N ARG A 231 29.46 21.88 12.65
CA ARG A 231 30.00 23.22 12.90
C ARG A 231 30.31 23.22 14.36
N LYS A 232 31.65 23.13 14.65
CA LYS A 232 32.31 23.05 15.93
C LYS A 232 31.36 23.48 17.03
N ARG A 233 30.96 22.55 17.90
CA ARG A 233 30.51 22.90 19.26
C ARG A 233 31.61 23.80 19.76
N ARG A 234 31.33 25.11 19.79
CA ARG A 234 32.25 26.00 20.50
C ARG A 234 32.25 25.46 21.92
N PRO A 235 33.40 25.10 22.46
CA PRO A 235 33.45 24.82 23.87
C PRO A 235 32.87 26.06 24.58
N TYR A 236 31.92 25.80 25.48
CA TYR A 236 31.47 26.88 26.37
C TYR A 236 32.74 27.47 27.00
N PRO A 237 32.90 28.80 27.01
CA PRO A 237 33.96 29.39 27.79
C PRO A 237 33.76 28.93 29.24
N GLU A 238 34.74 28.21 29.76
CA GLU A 238 34.82 27.95 31.20
C GLU A 238 34.95 29.31 31.88
N TYR A 239 33.93 29.65 32.70
CA TYR A 239 34.01 30.73 33.66
C TYR A 239 34.18 30.11 35.03
#